data_d87d3d67bb180fa0fc5efdfa31ae9728
#
_entry.id   d87d3d67bb180fa0fc5efdfa31ae9728
#
_cell.length_a   1.000
_cell.length_b   1.000
_cell.length_c   1.000
_cell.angle_alpha   90.00
_cell.angle_beta   90.00
_cell.angle_gamma   90.00
#
_symmetry.space_group_name_H-M   'P 1'
#
loop_
_entity.id
_entity.type
_entity.pdbx_description
1 polymer ?
#
loop_
_entity_poly.entity_id
_entity_poly.type
_entity_poly.pdbx_seq_one_letter_code
_entity_poly.pdbx_strand_id
1 'polypeptide(L)'
;MKKFLTVFLTIVLTFTVFKTSLSQDTIKIMAYNLLNYNVNSNPRDYYFRKTLLATQPDIIVVQEIEFQSVVNNFLNNVLNYYTPGLYNAGTFIDGPNLDRALFYKSSKFNFVINSPIPTPGGRDINAFILQHITSGKQIILLGVHLKAGSYPSDQQQRVTEVNALRGFTNSLNTGTDFIVLGDFNIYGSYEVAYQNLLQVQTQNEGQFMDPLNLSGTWNNFSFRQYHTQSTRTRSFGGGATGGLDDRFDMILYSKSVSEPGGITYIPNSLTPYGNDGNHYNDSINERPNTAVPDSIADALHYASDHLPVYSLFEIKQNVSVKQIGNIVPGEFFLYQNYPNPFNPSTKIRFALKNTSRVKLVVFDAIGRQVEILINEKLLAGIYEHTFDALNLSSGIYFYKLSADTFNETKKMLIIK
;
A
#
# COMPACT_ATOMS: atom_id res chain seq x y z
N MET A 1 50.19 -14.94 59.13
CA MET A 1 48.81 -14.97 58.69
C MET A 1 48.66 -14.29 57.34
N LYS A 2 48.64 -15.04 56.21
CA LYS A 2 48.42 -14.49 54.87
C LYS A 2 46.92 -14.64 54.57
N LYS A 3 46.23 -13.49 54.33
CA LYS A 3 44.81 -13.46 53.88
C LYS A 3 44.81 -13.66 52.38
N PHE A 4 44.20 -14.75 51.92
CA PHE A 4 43.83 -14.95 50.51
C PHE A 4 42.56 -14.17 50.21
N LEU A 5 42.66 -13.25 49.24
CA LEU A 5 41.50 -12.48 48.70
C LEU A 5 41.02 -13.24 47.44
N THR A 6 39.85 -13.87 47.55
CA THR A 6 39.22 -14.57 46.44
C THR A 6 38.37 -13.54 45.70
N VAL A 7 38.80 -13.19 44.48
CA VAL A 7 38.02 -12.30 43.57
C VAL A 7 37.07 -13.18 42.78
N PHE A 8 35.76 -13.03 43.00
CA PHE A 8 34.71 -13.61 42.16
C PHE A 8 34.54 -12.73 40.92
N LEU A 9 34.93 -13.26 39.78
CA LEU A 9 34.68 -12.63 38.48
C LEU A 9 33.29 -13.03 38.00
N THR A 10 32.30 -12.15 38.13
CA THR A 10 30.93 -12.36 37.60
C THR A 10 30.96 -12.03 36.09
N ILE A 11 30.95 -13.05 35.24
CA ILE A 11 30.78 -12.88 33.81
C ILE A 11 29.29 -12.62 33.54
N VAL A 12 28.95 -11.37 33.25
CA VAL A 12 27.62 -11.01 32.75
C VAL A 12 27.57 -11.34 31.24
N LEU A 13 26.96 -12.46 30.91
CA LEU A 13 26.65 -12.82 29.53
C LEU A 13 25.50 -11.92 29.03
N THR A 14 25.78 -10.84 28.33
CA THR A 14 24.78 -10.09 27.61
C THR A 14 24.33 -10.88 26.38
N PHE A 15 23.18 -11.52 26.46
CA PHE A 15 22.52 -12.09 25.27
C PHE A 15 22.01 -10.95 24.38
N THR A 16 22.76 -10.58 23.37
CA THR A 16 22.25 -9.80 22.25
C THR A 16 21.27 -10.69 21.47
N VAL A 17 19.98 -10.47 21.69
CA VAL A 17 18.93 -11.06 20.85
C VAL A 17 19.00 -10.33 19.50
N PHE A 18 19.68 -10.93 18.53
CA PHE A 18 19.56 -10.52 17.14
C PHE A 18 18.14 -10.87 16.69
N LYS A 19 17.25 -9.87 16.65
CA LYS A 19 16.02 -9.97 15.89
C LYS A 19 16.46 -10.10 14.41
N THR A 20 16.32 -11.29 13.83
CA THR A 20 16.34 -11.45 12.38
C THR A 20 15.16 -10.65 11.84
N SER A 21 15.42 -9.44 11.37
CA SER A 21 14.45 -8.65 10.64
C SER A 21 14.20 -9.38 9.32
N LEU A 22 13.03 -9.97 9.16
CA LEU A 22 12.51 -10.27 7.83
C LEU A 22 12.64 -8.97 7.04
N SER A 23 13.29 -8.99 5.90
CA SER A 23 13.43 -7.79 5.08
C SER A 23 12.02 -7.31 4.71
N GLN A 24 11.63 -6.19 5.30
CA GLN A 24 10.36 -5.52 5.03
C GLN A 24 10.66 -4.41 4.04
N ASP A 25 9.89 -4.33 2.96
CA ASP A 25 9.93 -3.17 2.08
C ASP A 25 8.80 -2.23 2.47
N THR A 26 9.16 -1.01 2.84
CA THR A 26 8.19 0.06 3.08
C THR A 26 7.93 0.77 1.76
N ILE A 27 6.67 0.79 1.34
CA ILE A 27 6.22 1.48 0.14
C ILE A 27 5.37 2.69 0.49
N LYS A 28 5.54 3.75 -0.27
CA LYS A 28 4.73 4.98 -0.18
C LYS A 28 3.77 5.03 -1.35
N ILE A 29 2.47 5.00 -1.06
CA ILE A 29 1.38 5.11 -2.04
C ILE A 29 0.75 6.49 -1.92
N MET A 30 0.61 7.20 -3.04
CA MET A 30 0.14 8.58 -3.11
C MET A 30 -1.05 8.71 -4.05
N ALA A 31 -2.03 9.53 -3.66
CA ALA A 31 -3.07 10.12 -4.52
C ALA A 31 -2.76 11.59 -4.75
N TYR A 32 -2.94 12.08 -5.98
CA TYR A 32 -2.75 13.50 -6.27
C TYR A 32 -3.65 13.96 -7.42
N ASN A 33 -4.64 14.81 -7.14
CA ASN A 33 -5.40 15.50 -8.17
C ASN A 33 -4.52 16.60 -8.79
N LEU A 34 -4.34 16.57 -10.11
CA LEU A 34 -3.40 17.44 -10.86
C LEU A 34 -4.04 18.71 -11.44
N LEU A 35 -5.31 18.96 -11.11
CA LEU A 35 -6.05 20.15 -11.61
C LEU A 35 -5.97 20.26 -13.14
N ASN A 36 -6.75 19.46 -13.85
CA ASN A 36 -6.86 19.50 -15.32
C ASN A 36 -5.48 19.55 -16.03
N TYR A 37 -4.58 18.63 -15.65
CA TYR A 37 -3.24 18.59 -16.21
C TYR A 37 -3.29 18.21 -17.69
N ASN A 38 -2.81 19.12 -18.53
CA ASN A 38 -2.82 18.99 -20.00
C ASN A 38 -1.56 19.61 -20.61
N VAL A 39 -1.47 19.68 -21.94
CA VAL A 39 -0.28 20.20 -22.65
C VAL A 39 0.07 21.66 -22.31
N ASN A 40 -0.90 22.45 -21.86
CA ASN A 40 -0.69 23.82 -21.41
C ASN A 40 -0.24 23.91 -19.94
N SER A 41 -0.17 22.80 -19.24
CA SER A 41 0.23 22.75 -17.83
C SER A 41 1.75 22.78 -17.61
N ASN A 42 2.57 22.78 -18.66
CA ASN A 42 4.04 22.80 -18.59
C ASN A 42 4.63 23.81 -17.61
N PRO A 43 4.09 25.05 -17.44
CA PRO A 43 4.57 25.96 -16.40
C PRO A 43 4.48 25.39 -14.97
N ARG A 44 3.54 24.45 -14.72
CA ARG A 44 3.36 23.79 -13.42
C ARG A 44 4.29 22.59 -13.20
N ASP A 45 4.94 22.07 -14.23
CA ASP A 45 5.86 20.93 -14.15
C ASP A 45 6.97 21.15 -13.13
N TYR A 46 7.49 22.38 -13.03
CA TYR A 46 8.49 22.75 -12.04
C TYR A 46 8.01 22.55 -10.61
N TYR A 47 6.77 22.89 -10.32
CA TYR A 47 6.18 22.77 -8.99
C TYR A 47 5.85 21.31 -8.67
N PHE A 48 5.32 20.56 -9.65
CA PHE A 48 5.12 19.11 -9.49
C PHE A 48 6.45 18.39 -9.25
N ARG A 49 7.51 18.72 -10.00
CA ARG A 49 8.85 18.16 -9.78
C ARG A 49 9.35 18.38 -8.36
N LYS A 50 9.22 19.59 -7.83
CA LYS A 50 9.61 19.91 -6.45
C LYS A 50 8.84 19.07 -5.43
N THR A 51 7.54 19.01 -5.56
CA THR A 51 6.66 18.26 -4.64
C THR A 51 6.98 16.76 -4.69
N LEU A 52 7.13 16.19 -5.89
CA LEU A 52 7.37 14.75 -6.05
C LEU A 52 8.80 14.35 -5.71
N LEU A 53 9.79 15.23 -5.92
CA LEU A 53 11.16 15.01 -5.45
C LEU A 53 11.25 15.01 -3.92
N ALA A 54 10.47 15.86 -3.25
CA ALA A 54 10.45 15.92 -1.78
C ALA A 54 9.71 14.73 -1.14
N THR A 55 8.68 14.21 -1.80
CA THR A 55 7.86 13.10 -1.27
C THR A 55 8.33 11.71 -1.69
N GLN A 56 8.93 11.57 -2.87
CA GLN A 56 9.46 10.32 -3.46
C GLN A 56 8.52 9.11 -3.33
N PRO A 57 7.25 9.17 -3.74
CA PRO A 57 6.33 8.06 -3.64
C PRO A 57 6.81 6.86 -4.47
N ASP A 58 6.44 5.64 -4.06
CA ASP A 58 6.74 4.43 -4.85
C ASP A 58 5.64 4.14 -5.87
N ILE A 59 4.41 4.55 -5.56
CA ILE A 59 3.22 4.44 -6.41
C ILE A 59 2.46 5.76 -6.33
N ILE A 60 1.97 6.25 -7.47
CA ILE A 60 1.18 7.47 -7.58
C ILE A 60 -0.04 7.17 -8.43
N VAL A 61 -1.23 7.43 -7.91
CA VAL A 61 -2.48 7.48 -8.68
C VAL A 61 -2.90 8.94 -8.78
N VAL A 62 -2.93 9.44 -10.00
CA VAL A 62 -3.31 10.85 -10.26
C VAL A 62 -4.73 10.93 -10.80
N GLN A 63 -5.38 12.08 -10.58
CA GLN A 63 -6.68 12.45 -11.10
C GLN A 63 -6.53 13.71 -11.99
N GLU A 64 -7.51 13.94 -12.86
CA GLU A 64 -7.56 15.09 -13.77
C GLU A 64 -6.39 15.15 -14.76
N ILE A 65 -6.14 14.05 -15.43
CA ILE A 65 -5.23 13.93 -16.55
C ILE A 65 -6.02 13.48 -17.79
N GLU A 66 -5.86 14.17 -18.95
CA GLU A 66 -6.85 14.09 -20.01
C GLU A 66 -6.55 13.03 -21.09
N PHE A 67 -5.28 12.83 -21.47
CA PHE A 67 -4.91 12.03 -22.64
C PHE A 67 -3.62 11.25 -22.43
N GLN A 68 -3.43 10.17 -23.19
CA GLN A 68 -2.19 9.37 -23.15
C GLN A 68 -0.92 10.23 -23.40
N SER A 69 -1.00 11.21 -24.30
CA SER A 69 0.14 12.11 -24.57
C SER A 69 0.51 12.96 -23.35
N VAL A 70 -0.48 13.33 -22.55
CA VAL A 70 -0.30 14.10 -21.32
C VAL A 70 0.25 13.24 -20.20
N VAL A 71 -0.18 11.96 -20.11
CA VAL A 71 0.42 10.95 -19.22
C VAL A 71 1.91 10.78 -19.53
N ASN A 72 2.27 10.66 -20.81
CA ASN A 72 3.66 10.56 -21.26
C ASN A 72 4.45 11.84 -20.93
N ASN A 73 3.83 13.01 -21.06
CA ASN A 73 4.44 14.29 -20.69
C ASN A 73 4.74 14.36 -19.19
N PHE A 74 3.77 14.03 -18.35
CA PHE A 74 3.96 14.00 -16.89
C PHE A 74 5.04 12.99 -16.48
N LEU A 75 5.01 11.80 -17.07
CA LEU A 75 6.04 10.77 -16.82
C LEU A 75 7.46 11.28 -17.14
N ASN A 76 7.66 11.87 -18.31
CA ASN A 76 8.99 12.25 -18.80
C ASN A 76 9.46 13.57 -18.22
N ASN A 77 8.59 14.58 -18.18
CA ASN A 77 8.97 15.95 -17.81
C ASN A 77 8.79 16.25 -16.31
N VAL A 78 8.08 15.40 -15.58
CA VAL A 78 7.92 15.57 -14.14
C VAL A 78 8.61 14.44 -13.39
N LEU A 79 8.14 13.20 -13.53
CA LEU A 79 8.59 12.07 -12.70
C LEU A 79 10.02 11.60 -13.04
N ASN A 80 10.35 11.51 -14.30
CA ASN A 80 11.64 11.02 -14.81
C ASN A 80 12.61 12.16 -15.19
N TYR A 81 12.27 13.42 -14.89
CA TYR A 81 13.08 14.59 -15.31
C TYR A 81 14.52 14.53 -14.79
N TYR A 82 14.71 14.23 -13.50
CA TYR A 82 16.03 14.14 -12.87
C TYR A 82 16.66 12.75 -12.94
N THR A 83 15.83 11.71 -13.07
CA THR A 83 16.27 10.31 -13.08
C THR A 83 15.47 9.55 -14.12
N PRO A 84 15.93 9.53 -15.37
CA PRO A 84 15.27 8.82 -16.46
C PRO A 84 15.03 7.34 -16.12
N GLY A 85 13.81 6.85 -16.34
CA GLY A 85 13.42 5.47 -16.12
C GLY A 85 13.16 5.08 -14.65
N LEU A 86 13.16 6.04 -13.73
CA LEU A 86 12.81 5.79 -12.32
C LEU A 86 11.37 5.29 -12.18
N TYR A 87 10.44 5.89 -12.93
CA TYR A 87 9.03 5.53 -12.96
C TYR A 87 8.62 5.00 -14.31
N ASN A 88 7.64 4.10 -14.28
CA ASN A 88 6.85 3.70 -15.44
C ASN A 88 5.38 4.11 -15.22
N ALA A 89 4.62 4.21 -16.32
CA ALA A 89 3.17 4.39 -16.27
C ALA A 89 2.46 3.04 -16.49
N GLY A 90 1.31 2.86 -15.81
CA GLY A 90 0.34 1.83 -16.18
C GLY A 90 -0.36 2.18 -17.51
N THR A 91 -1.04 1.20 -18.10
CA THR A 91 -1.87 1.46 -19.30
C THR A 91 -2.93 2.49 -18.95
N PHE A 92 -2.93 3.62 -19.67
CA PHE A 92 -3.95 4.64 -19.56
C PHE A 92 -5.21 4.18 -20.32
N ILE A 93 -6.37 4.46 -19.77
CA ILE A 93 -7.66 4.23 -20.41
C ILE A 93 -8.35 5.59 -20.49
N ASP A 94 -8.55 6.07 -21.70
CA ASP A 94 -9.25 7.31 -22.02
C ASP A 94 -10.75 7.08 -21.81
N GLY A 95 -11.30 7.72 -20.81
CA GLY A 95 -12.73 7.66 -20.45
C GLY A 95 -13.48 8.90 -20.93
N PRO A 96 -14.79 8.96 -20.69
CA PRO A 96 -15.59 10.10 -21.14
C PRO A 96 -15.39 11.38 -20.33
N ASN A 97 -14.71 11.31 -19.16
CA ASN A 97 -14.49 12.45 -18.25
C ASN A 97 -13.19 12.29 -17.47
N LEU A 98 -12.55 13.40 -17.10
CA LEU A 98 -11.34 13.59 -16.28
C LEU A 98 -10.74 12.31 -15.70
N ASP A 99 -9.75 11.76 -16.42
CA ASP A 99 -9.25 10.42 -16.18
C ASP A 99 -8.22 10.31 -15.04
N ARG A 100 -7.84 9.09 -14.76
CA ARG A 100 -6.83 8.71 -13.76
C ARG A 100 -5.69 7.98 -14.44
N ALA A 101 -4.49 8.24 -13.97
CA ALA A 101 -3.31 7.49 -14.39
C ALA A 101 -2.54 6.95 -13.19
N LEU A 102 -1.83 5.86 -13.42
CA LEU A 102 -0.96 5.22 -12.46
C LEU A 102 0.49 5.39 -12.89
N PHE A 103 1.34 5.77 -11.93
CA PHE A 103 2.80 5.73 -12.08
C PHE A 103 3.41 4.94 -10.92
N TYR A 104 4.47 4.20 -11.19
CA TYR A 104 5.12 3.35 -10.19
C TYR A 104 6.62 3.25 -10.43
N LYS A 105 7.40 3.06 -9.36
CA LYS A 105 8.84 2.82 -9.48
C LYS A 105 9.09 1.47 -10.14
N SER A 106 9.74 1.50 -11.30
CA SER A 106 10.03 0.32 -12.12
C SER A 106 10.96 -0.71 -11.44
N SER A 107 11.75 -0.27 -10.46
CA SER A 107 12.62 -1.15 -9.67
C SER A 107 11.87 -1.93 -8.58
N LYS A 108 10.65 -1.51 -8.21
CA LYS A 108 9.85 -2.15 -7.15
C LYS A 108 8.65 -2.93 -7.66
N PHE A 109 8.06 -2.51 -8.79
CA PHE A 109 6.80 -3.07 -9.26
C PHE A 109 6.82 -3.42 -10.74
N ASN A 110 6.07 -4.48 -11.07
CA ASN A 110 5.61 -4.78 -12.41
C ASN A 110 4.13 -4.41 -12.53
N PHE A 111 3.77 -3.76 -13.64
CA PHE A 111 2.38 -3.50 -13.97
C PHE A 111 1.76 -4.77 -14.57
N VAL A 112 0.57 -5.14 -14.08
CA VAL A 112 -0.16 -6.32 -14.56
C VAL A 112 -1.27 -5.92 -15.51
N ILE A 113 -2.20 -5.05 -15.06
CA ILE A 113 -3.36 -4.63 -15.85
C ILE A 113 -4.00 -3.36 -15.28
N ASN A 114 -4.70 -2.61 -16.13
CA ASN A 114 -5.73 -1.64 -15.75
C ASN A 114 -7.08 -2.14 -16.26
N SER A 115 -8.05 -2.33 -15.38
CA SER A 115 -9.40 -2.78 -15.70
C SER A 115 -10.40 -1.72 -15.24
N PRO A 116 -11.14 -1.06 -16.14
CA PRO A 116 -12.10 -0.06 -15.75
C PRO A 116 -13.31 -0.70 -15.09
N ILE A 117 -13.83 -0.05 -14.07
CA ILE A 117 -15.13 -0.35 -13.43
C ILE A 117 -16.08 0.74 -13.91
N PRO A 118 -17.01 0.44 -14.84
CA PRO A 118 -17.93 1.43 -15.36
C PRO A 118 -18.83 2.01 -14.27
N THR A 119 -19.01 3.33 -14.29
CA THR A 119 -19.93 4.02 -13.39
C THR A 119 -21.01 4.76 -14.18
N PRO A 120 -22.26 4.78 -13.68
CA PRO A 120 -23.29 5.63 -14.27
C PRO A 120 -22.90 7.10 -14.10
N GLY A 121 -22.71 7.82 -15.21
CA GLY A 121 -22.25 9.21 -15.22
C GLY A 121 -20.84 9.39 -15.78
N GLY A 122 -20.18 8.30 -16.16
CA GLY A 122 -18.95 8.32 -16.98
C GLY A 122 -17.67 8.70 -16.23
N ARG A 123 -17.66 8.61 -14.89
CA ARG A 123 -16.44 8.73 -14.09
C ARG A 123 -15.98 7.33 -13.67
N ASP A 124 -15.59 6.52 -14.67
CA ASP A 124 -15.18 5.14 -14.45
C ASP A 124 -14.03 5.03 -13.45
N ILE A 125 -14.06 3.99 -12.62
CA ILE A 125 -13.01 3.74 -11.62
C ILE A 125 -11.98 2.81 -12.24
N ASN A 126 -10.69 3.15 -12.13
CA ASN A 126 -9.62 2.32 -12.65
C ASN A 126 -9.14 1.32 -11.59
N ALA A 127 -9.24 0.03 -11.88
CA ALA A 127 -8.62 -1.01 -11.07
C ALA A 127 -7.23 -1.36 -11.65
N PHE A 128 -6.19 -0.76 -11.11
CA PHE A 128 -4.80 -1.03 -11.47
C PHE A 128 -4.27 -2.18 -10.63
N ILE A 129 -3.69 -3.20 -11.25
CA ILE A 129 -3.02 -4.29 -10.54
C ILE A 129 -1.52 -4.15 -10.75
N LEU A 130 -0.80 -4.06 -9.64
CA LEU A 130 0.66 -4.10 -9.58
C LEU A 130 1.13 -5.37 -8.88
N GLN A 131 2.28 -5.89 -9.28
CA GLN A 131 2.98 -6.95 -8.59
C GLN A 131 4.30 -6.42 -8.03
N HIS A 132 4.49 -6.54 -6.73
CA HIS A 132 5.76 -6.21 -6.09
C HIS A 132 6.83 -7.22 -6.51
N ILE A 133 7.95 -6.76 -7.08
CA ILE A 133 8.96 -7.59 -7.73
C ILE A 133 9.56 -8.60 -6.75
N THR A 134 9.97 -8.13 -5.58
CA THR A 134 10.73 -8.94 -4.62
C THR A 134 9.85 -9.98 -3.91
N SER A 135 8.60 -9.65 -3.57
CA SER A 135 7.70 -10.57 -2.84
C SER A 135 6.75 -11.34 -3.75
N GLY A 136 6.57 -10.92 -5.01
CA GLY A 136 5.55 -11.46 -5.91
C GLY A 136 4.10 -11.11 -5.53
N LYS A 137 3.88 -10.38 -4.44
CA LYS A 137 2.55 -9.96 -3.96
C LYS A 137 1.89 -9.03 -4.95
N GLN A 138 0.60 -9.24 -5.20
CA GLN A 138 -0.22 -8.33 -6.00
C GLN A 138 -1.01 -7.39 -5.09
N ILE A 139 -1.20 -6.17 -5.57
CA ILE A 139 -2.04 -5.15 -4.96
C ILE A 139 -2.99 -4.59 -6.01
N ILE A 140 -4.25 -4.41 -5.64
CA ILE A 140 -5.26 -3.74 -6.45
C ILE A 140 -5.39 -2.30 -5.95
N LEU A 141 -5.11 -1.34 -6.84
CA LEU A 141 -5.25 0.08 -6.58
C LEU A 141 -6.48 0.60 -7.35
N LEU A 142 -7.47 1.08 -6.62
CA LEU A 142 -8.73 1.56 -7.16
C LEU A 142 -8.68 3.08 -7.21
N GLY A 143 -8.35 3.63 -8.38
CA GLY A 143 -8.27 5.08 -8.59
C GLY A 143 -9.65 5.69 -8.78
N VAL A 144 -10.03 6.61 -7.91
CA VAL A 144 -11.31 7.30 -7.96
C VAL A 144 -11.16 8.80 -8.20
N HIS A 145 -12.16 9.39 -8.89
CA HIS A 145 -12.45 10.81 -8.91
C HIS A 145 -13.99 10.91 -8.98
N LEU A 146 -14.63 10.93 -7.80
CA LEU A 146 -16.09 10.90 -7.72
C LEU A 146 -16.71 12.25 -8.09
N LYS A 147 -18.02 12.26 -8.27
CA LYS A 147 -18.79 13.46 -8.67
C LYS A 147 -18.54 14.62 -7.71
N ALA A 148 -18.05 15.72 -8.21
CA ALA A 148 -17.91 16.99 -7.48
C ALA A 148 -19.27 17.66 -7.24
N GLY A 149 -19.34 18.49 -6.19
CA GLY A 149 -20.50 19.30 -5.86
C GLY A 149 -21.26 18.81 -4.63
N SER A 150 -21.98 19.74 -4.00
CA SER A 150 -22.69 19.53 -2.72
C SER A 150 -24.20 19.36 -2.85
N TYR A 151 -24.77 19.48 -4.08
CA TYR A 151 -26.19 19.29 -4.28
C TYR A 151 -26.62 17.84 -4.01
N PRO A 152 -27.89 17.62 -3.60
CA PRO A 152 -28.41 16.26 -3.38
C PRO A 152 -28.24 15.33 -4.60
N SER A 153 -28.35 15.86 -5.83
CA SER A 153 -28.10 15.10 -7.05
C SER A 153 -26.64 14.65 -7.18
N ASP A 154 -25.67 15.48 -6.77
CA ASP A 154 -24.24 15.14 -6.81
C ASP A 154 -23.92 14.06 -5.76
N GLN A 155 -24.48 14.18 -4.55
CA GLN A 155 -24.37 13.16 -3.51
C GLN A 155 -24.97 11.82 -3.97
N GLN A 156 -26.15 11.85 -4.63
CA GLN A 156 -26.79 10.65 -5.16
C GLN A 156 -25.92 10.01 -6.27
N GLN A 157 -25.27 10.80 -7.11
CA GLN A 157 -24.36 10.27 -8.11
C GLN A 157 -23.14 9.60 -7.45
N ARG A 158 -22.55 10.20 -6.41
CA ARG A 158 -21.48 9.55 -5.62
C ARG A 158 -21.92 8.20 -5.03
N VAL A 159 -23.16 8.12 -4.52
CA VAL A 159 -23.72 6.83 -4.05
C VAL A 159 -23.69 5.79 -5.16
N THR A 160 -24.08 6.16 -6.37
CA THR A 160 -24.13 5.23 -7.52
C THR A 160 -22.72 4.78 -7.93
N GLU A 161 -21.75 5.71 -7.97
CA GLU A 161 -20.34 5.44 -8.26
C GLU A 161 -19.72 4.51 -7.20
N VAL A 162 -19.96 4.77 -5.92
CA VAL A 162 -19.51 3.93 -4.82
C VAL A 162 -20.16 2.55 -4.84
N ASN A 163 -21.44 2.44 -5.22
CA ASN A 163 -22.09 1.14 -5.34
C ASN A 163 -21.49 0.31 -6.46
N ALA A 164 -21.06 0.90 -7.58
CA ALA A 164 -20.33 0.21 -8.63
C ALA A 164 -18.95 -0.30 -8.11
N LEU A 165 -18.21 0.56 -7.40
CA LEU A 165 -16.96 0.20 -6.74
C LEU A 165 -17.15 -0.97 -5.75
N ARG A 166 -18.16 -0.89 -4.88
CA ARG A 166 -18.48 -1.94 -3.90
C ARG A 166 -18.96 -3.25 -4.58
N GLY A 167 -19.66 -3.16 -5.70
CA GLY A 167 -20.01 -4.32 -6.52
C GLY A 167 -18.76 -5.09 -6.97
N PHE A 168 -17.74 -4.37 -7.41
CA PHE A 168 -16.46 -4.96 -7.77
C PHE A 168 -15.72 -5.55 -6.54
N THR A 169 -15.54 -4.77 -5.46
CA THR A 169 -14.78 -5.25 -4.29
C THR A 169 -15.48 -6.39 -3.56
N ASN A 170 -16.82 -6.44 -3.56
CA ASN A 170 -17.60 -7.54 -3.00
C ASN A 170 -17.45 -8.85 -3.79
N SER A 171 -17.07 -8.79 -5.07
CA SER A 171 -16.80 -9.96 -5.91
C SER A 171 -15.41 -10.56 -5.72
N LEU A 172 -14.51 -9.84 -5.04
CA LEU A 172 -13.15 -10.29 -4.77
C LEU A 172 -13.13 -11.40 -3.71
N ASN A 173 -12.13 -12.25 -3.79
CA ASN A 173 -11.93 -13.28 -2.77
C ASN A 173 -11.60 -12.65 -1.41
N THR A 174 -12.10 -13.27 -0.33
CA THR A 174 -11.71 -12.92 1.05
C THR A 174 -10.20 -12.90 1.20
N GLY A 175 -9.68 -11.87 1.85
CA GLY A 175 -8.24 -11.68 2.06
C GLY A 175 -7.50 -11.06 0.87
N THR A 176 -8.22 -10.52 -0.14
CA THR A 176 -7.59 -9.76 -1.23
C THR A 176 -7.13 -8.40 -0.74
N ASP A 177 -5.88 -8.03 -1.07
CA ASP A 177 -5.31 -6.72 -0.74
C ASP A 177 -5.74 -5.69 -1.81
N PHE A 178 -6.58 -4.73 -1.42
CA PHE A 178 -6.98 -3.62 -2.28
C PHE A 178 -7.00 -2.29 -1.50
N ILE A 179 -6.68 -1.22 -2.22
CA ILE A 179 -6.65 0.15 -1.71
C ILE A 179 -7.43 1.02 -2.68
N VAL A 180 -8.35 1.83 -2.19
CA VAL A 180 -9.00 2.90 -2.97
C VAL A 180 -8.38 4.23 -2.60
N LEU A 181 -8.06 5.03 -3.60
CA LEU A 181 -7.40 6.31 -3.40
C LEU A 181 -7.74 7.30 -4.51
N GLY A 182 -7.75 8.57 -4.16
CA GLY A 182 -8.05 9.67 -5.08
C GLY A 182 -8.93 10.73 -4.46
N ASP A 183 -9.59 11.48 -5.34
CA ASP A 183 -10.52 12.54 -4.99
C ASP A 183 -11.95 11.97 -4.88
N PHE A 184 -12.46 11.90 -3.66
CA PHE A 184 -13.79 11.37 -3.38
C PHE A 184 -14.88 12.44 -3.43
N ASN A 185 -14.54 13.72 -3.35
CA ASN A 185 -15.50 14.83 -3.31
C ASN A 185 -16.62 14.66 -2.25
N ILE A 186 -16.33 13.94 -1.15
CA ILE A 186 -17.24 13.69 -0.04
C ILE A 186 -17.03 14.73 1.05
N TYR A 187 -18.10 15.37 1.53
CA TYR A 187 -18.06 16.49 2.49
C TYR A 187 -18.10 16.06 3.95
N GLY A 188 -18.41 14.80 4.24
CA GLY A 188 -18.49 14.32 5.61
C GLY A 188 -18.95 12.88 5.74
N SER A 189 -18.83 12.34 6.94
CA SER A 189 -19.20 10.95 7.24
C SER A 189 -20.71 10.67 7.18
N TYR A 190 -21.52 11.71 7.12
CA TYR A 190 -22.98 11.61 6.99
C TYR A 190 -23.43 11.24 5.57
N GLU A 191 -22.57 11.42 4.55
CA GLU A 191 -22.93 11.04 3.20
C GLU A 191 -23.09 9.52 3.04
N VAL A 192 -24.18 9.11 2.41
CA VAL A 192 -24.48 7.69 2.16
C VAL A 192 -23.37 7.03 1.34
N ALA A 193 -22.74 7.75 0.42
CA ALA A 193 -21.60 7.26 -0.33
C ALA A 193 -20.44 6.82 0.59
N TYR A 194 -20.08 7.64 1.59
CA TYR A 194 -19.04 7.29 2.55
C TYR A 194 -19.45 6.10 3.43
N GLN A 195 -20.70 6.09 3.91
CA GLN A 195 -21.21 4.99 4.72
C GLN A 195 -21.19 3.67 3.95
N ASN A 196 -21.55 3.69 2.66
CA ASN A 196 -21.51 2.51 1.80
C ASN A 196 -20.06 1.99 1.56
N LEU A 197 -19.05 2.87 1.51
CA LEU A 197 -17.65 2.44 1.44
C LEU A 197 -17.27 1.56 2.63
N LEU A 198 -17.70 1.94 3.84
CA LEU A 198 -17.30 1.28 5.09
C LEU A 198 -18.24 0.17 5.53
N GLN A 199 -19.44 0.05 4.91
CA GLN A 199 -20.45 -0.91 5.34
C GLN A 199 -19.96 -2.36 5.24
N VAL A 200 -19.96 -3.05 6.39
CA VAL A 200 -19.66 -4.47 6.48
C VAL A 200 -20.84 -5.31 5.98
N GLN A 201 -20.55 -6.31 5.16
CA GLN A 201 -21.53 -7.29 4.69
C GLN A 201 -21.12 -8.69 5.17
N THR A 202 -22.10 -9.56 5.48
CA THR A 202 -21.84 -10.84 6.13
C THR A 202 -21.22 -11.91 5.23
N GLN A 203 -21.29 -11.73 3.90
CA GLN A 203 -20.88 -12.76 2.94
C GLN A 203 -19.61 -12.43 2.16
N ASN A 204 -19.03 -11.24 2.36
CA ASN A 204 -17.82 -10.79 1.67
C ASN A 204 -17.01 -9.83 2.54
N GLU A 205 -15.79 -9.50 2.11
CA GLU A 205 -14.89 -8.53 2.75
C GLU A 205 -14.60 -7.34 1.81
N GLY A 206 -15.58 -6.93 1.01
CA GLY A 206 -15.42 -5.83 0.04
C GLY A 206 -15.45 -4.42 0.64
N GLN A 207 -15.71 -4.28 1.96
CA GLN A 207 -15.70 -2.99 2.65
C GLN A 207 -14.29 -2.41 2.74
N PHE A 208 -14.24 -1.08 2.84
CA PHE A 208 -13.01 -0.35 3.11
C PHE A 208 -12.92 0.06 4.59
N MET A 209 -11.70 0.29 5.02
CA MET A 209 -11.37 0.89 6.31
C MET A 209 -10.77 2.27 6.08
N ASP A 210 -11.30 3.28 6.76
CA ASP A 210 -10.71 4.63 6.79
C ASP A 210 -9.75 4.72 7.99
N PRO A 211 -8.45 4.97 7.78
CA PRO A 211 -7.48 5.08 8.88
C PRO A 211 -7.79 6.21 9.87
N LEU A 212 -8.56 7.22 9.45
CA LEU A 212 -8.90 8.37 10.29
C LEU A 212 -10.27 8.22 10.96
N ASN A 213 -11.25 7.60 10.28
CA ASN A 213 -12.61 7.39 10.76
C ASN A 213 -13.25 8.65 11.40
N LEU A 214 -13.14 9.79 10.71
CA LEU A 214 -13.60 11.08 11.21
C LEU A 214 -15.14 11.20 11.10
N SER A 215 -15.81 11.52 12.21
CA SER A 215 -17.27 11.69 12.26
C SER A 215 -17.68 13.14 12.10
N GLY A 216 -18.66 13.43 11.25
CA GLY A 216 -19.27 14.74 11.05
C GLY A 216 -18.95 15.37 9.69
N THR A 217 -19.19 16.68 9.58
CA THR A 217 -18.82 17.50 8.41
C THR A 217 -17.34 17.83 8.47
N TRP A 218 -16.62 17.53 7.38
CA TRP A 218 -15.16 17.67 7.38
C TRP A 218 -14.67 19.08 7.09
N ASN A 219 -15.45 19.93 6.42
CA ASN A 219 -15.19 21.36 6.37
C ASN A 219 -15.44 21.96 7.77
N ASN A 220 -14.46 21.76 8.63
CA ASN A 220 -14.51 22.20 10.03
C ASN A 220 -13.09 22.35 10.58
N PHE A 221 -12.86 23.40 11.36
CA PHE A 221 -11.58 23.69 12.01
C PHE A 221 -11.02 22.50 12.82
N SER A 222 -11.88 21.67 13.42
CA SER A 222 -11.44 20.50 14.19
C SER A 222 -10.71 19.44 13.34
N PHE A 223 -10.92 19.44 12.02
CA PHE A 223 -10.31 18.50 11.08
C PHE A 223 -9.25 19.13 10.19
N ARG A 224 -8.86 20.40 10.45
CA ARG A 224 -7.96 21.19 9.63
C ARG A 224 -6.64 20.50 9.24
N GLN A 225 -6.14 19.60 10.09
CA GLN A 225 -4.91 18.84 9.81
C GLN A 225 -5.07 17.75 8.74
N TYR A 226 -6.31 17.49 8.31
CA TYR A 226 -6.64 16.46 7.31
C TYR A 226 -7.19 17.06 6.01
N HIS A 227 -7.32 18.37 5.93
CA HIS A 227 -7.80 19.04 4.71
C HIS A 227 -6.80 18.91 3.57
N THR A 228 -7.31 18.79 2.36
CA THR A 228 -6.53 18.57 1.14
C THR A 228 -6.86 19.58 0.04
N GLN A 229 -8.02 20.24 0.09
CA GLN A 229 -8.47 21.28 -0.85
C GLN A 229 -9.02 22.49 -0.05
N SER A 230 -8.87 23.75 -0.53
CA SER A 230 -8.05 24.22 -1.63
C SER A 230 -6.71 24.75 -1.10
N THR A 231 -5.64 24.51 -1.85
CA THR A 231 -4.29 25.02 -1.51
C THR A 231 -4.16 26.54 -1.60
N ARG A 232 -5.23 27.24 -2.04
CA ARG A 232 -5.22 28.67 -2.36
C ARG A 232 -6.54 29.37 -2.02
N THR A 233 -6.44 30.66 -1.63
CA THR A 233 -7.61 31.49 -1.35
C THR A 233 -8.11 32.24 -2.59
N ARG A 234 -7.30 32.35 -3.66
CA ARG A 234 -7.61 33.07 -4.89
C ARG A 234 -7.42 32.18 -6.10
N SER A 235 -8.21 32.40 -7.15
CA SER A 235 -8.08 31.65 -8.40
C SER A 235 -6.72 31.88 -9.05
N PHE A 236 -6.07 30.77 -9.40
CA PHE A 236 -4.81 30.74 -10.12
C PHE A 236 -4.81 29.54 -11.08
N GLY A 237 -4.96 29.81 -12.37
CA GLY A 237 -4.97 28.74 -13.39
C GLY A 237 -6.19 27.81 -13.33
N GLY A 238 -7.31 28.26 -12.75
CA GLY A 238 -8.52 27.45 -12.53
C GLY A 238 -8.53 26.75 -11.17
N GLY A 239 -9.47 25.82 -10.97
CA GLY A 239 -9.61 25.03 -9.75
C GLY A 239 -10.37 25.72 -8.62
N ALA A 240 -10.44 25.05 -7.48
CA ALA A 240 -11.09 25.54 -6.29
C ALA A 240 -10.31 26.66 -5.60
N THR A 241 -11.03 27.47 -4.86
CA THR A 241 -10.51 28.59 -4.06
C THR A 241 -11.20 28.59 -2.69
N GLY A 242 -10.78 29.45 -1.78
CA GLY A 242 -11.38 29.58 -0.46
C GLY A 242 -10.42 29.23 0.67
N GLY A 243 -9.33 28.60 0.34
CA GLY A 243 -8.35 28.11 1.32
C GLY A 243 -8.58 26.66 1.69
N LEU A 244 -7.71 26.15 2.55
CA LEU A 244 -7.67 24.72 2.89
C LEU A 244 -8.77 24.38 3.91
N ASP A 245 -9.85 23.74 3.46
CA ASP A 245 -11.03 23.52 4.31
C ASP A 245 -11.77 22.19 4.08
N ASP A 246 -11.47 21.43 3.00
CA ASP A 246 -12.13 20.18 2.68
C ASP A 246 -11.16 18.98 2.64
N ARG A 247 -11.63 17.81 3.14
CA ARG A 247 -10.95 16.52 3.08
C ARG A 247 -11.49 15.71 1.90
N PHE A 248 -11.07 16.01 0.67
CA PHE A 248 -11.56 15.31 -0.52
C PHE A 248 -10.68 14.14 -0.94
N ASP A 249 -9.36 14.25 -0.76
CA ASP A 249 -8.42 13.22 -1.13
C ASP A 249 -8.22 12.24 0.02
N MET A 250 -8.52 10.96 -0.25
CA MET A 250 -8.47 9.92 0.78
C MET A 250 -7.72 8.68 0.26
N ILE A 251 -7.22 7.89 1.20
CA ILE A 251 -6.67 6.55 0.98
C ILE A 251 -7.36 5.62 1.98
N LEU A 252 -8.22 4.72 1.47
CA LEU A 252 -8.91 3.71 2.25
C LEU A 252 -8.43 2.33 1.77
N TYR A 253 -8.49 1.33 2.64
CA TYR A 253 -7.93 0.02 2.33
C TYR A 253 -8.84 -1.13 2.79
N SER A 254 -8.66 -2.31 2.20
CA SER A 254 -9.38 -3.52 2.58
C SER A 254 -9.00 -4.01 3.98
N LYS A 255 -9.87 -4.82 4.57
CA LYS A 255 -9.62 -5.45 5.87
C LYS A 255 -8.28 -6.23 5.89
N SER A 256 -7.95 -6.94 4.80
CA SER A 256 -6.69 -7.70 4.70
C SER A 256 -5.45 -6.82 4.86
N VAL A 257 -5.50 -5.57 4.39
CA VAL A 257 -4.40 -4.59 4.50
C VAL A 257 -4.22 -4.08 5.95
N SER A 258 -5.22 -4.22 6.83
CA SER A 258 -5.07 -3.93 8.26
C SER A 258 -4.45 -5.10 9.05
N GLU A 259 -4.34 -6.28 8.45
CA GLU A 259 -3.86 -7.49 9.09
C GLU A 259 -2.44 -7.85 8.62
N PRO A 260 -1.57 -8.39 9.51
CA PRO A 260 -0.23 -8.83 9.10
C PRO A 260 -0.30 -10.02 8.11
N GLY A 261 0.51 -9.99 7.05
CA GLY A 261 0.66 -11.17 6.17
C GLY A 261 0.72 -10.88 4.68
N GLY A 262 0.15 -9.76 4.24
CA GLY A 262 0.18 -9.28 2.86
C GLY A 262 0.88 -7.93 2.76
N ILE A 263 0.17 -6.99 2.18
CA ILE A 263 0.49 -5.57 2.27
C ILE A 263 -0.20 -5.06 3.53
N THR A 264 0.53 -4.39 4.40
CA THR A 264 -0.01 -3.95 5.70
C THR A 264 0.12 -2.44 5.83
N TYR A 265 -0.99 -1.76 6.13
CA TYR A 265 -0.98 -0.32 6.42
C TYR A 265 -0.14 -0.01 7.66
N ILE A 266 0.72 1.01 7.59
CA ILE A 266 1.48 1.51 8.74
C ILE A 266 0.60 2.54 9.47
N PRO A 267 0.19 2.27 10.72
CA PRO A 267 -0.67 3.18 11.48
C PRO A 267 -0.11 4.61 11.56
N ASN A 268 -1.00 5.60 11.47
CA ASN A 268 -0.69 7.04 11.54
C ASN A 268 0.22 7.55 10.41
N SER A 269 0.34 6.83 9.31
CA SER A 269 1.18 7.24 8.17
C SER A 269 0.44 8.07 7.11
N LEU A 270 -0.90 8.16 7.18
CA LEU A 270 -1.68 8.98 6.26
C LEU A 270 -1.33 10.45 6.47
N THR A 271 -0.88 11.09 5.39
CA THR A 271 -0.34 12.45 5.42
C THR A 271 -0.86 13.26 4.25
N PRO A 272 -1.68 14.30 4.48
CA PRO A 272 -1.87 15.40 3.54
C PRO A 272 -0.60 16.22 3.50
N TYR A 273 0.23 16.03 2.46
CA TYR A 273 1.59 16.57 2.44
C TYR A 273 1.60 18.09 2.32
N GLY A 274 2.24 18.73 3.27
CA GLY A 274 2.35 20.17 3.40
C GLY A 274 1.33 20.80 4.35
N ASN A 275 0.28 20.07 4.74
CA ASN A 275 -0.70 20.58 5.70
C ASN A 275 -0.16 20.48 7.14
N ASP A 276 0.07 21.63 7.79
CA ASP A 276 0.50 21.73 9.19
C ASP A 276 -0.66 22.01 10.18
N GLY A 277 -1.89 22.06 9.67
CA GLY A 277 -3.09 22.37 10.45
C GLY A 277 -3.27 23.86 10.79
N ASN A 278 -2.46 24.76 10.25
CA ASN A 278 -2.52 26.20 10.55
C ASN A 278 -3.15 27.02 9.42
N HIS A 279 -3.48 26.38 8.27
CA HIS A 279 -3.96 27.06 7.07
C HIS A 279 -5.46 26.83 6.80
N TYR A 280 -6.27 26.69 7.86
CA TYR A 280 -7.73 26.52 7.69
C TYR A 280 -8.33 27.79 7.06
N ASN A 281 -9.04 27.65 5.93
CA ASN A 281 -9.56 28.74 5.09
C ASN A 281 -8.45 29.70 4.59
N ASP A 282 -7.21 29.21 4.47
CA ASP A 282 -6.08 30.01 4.05
C ASP A 282 -5.23 29.29 3.00
N SER A 283 -4.34 30.03 2.32
CA SER A 283 -3.42 29.46 1.35
C SER A 283 -2.31 28.66 2.01
N ILE A 284 -2.00 27.49 1.46
CA ILE A 284 -0.98 26.58 2.03
C ILE A 284 0.42 27.23 2.13
N ASN A 285 0.68 28.26 1.32
CA ASN A 285 1.96 28.97 1.30
C ASN A 285 1.99 30.28 2.10
N GLU A 286 0.94 30.60 2.85
CA GLU A 286 1.04 31.65 3.88
C GLU A 286 2.10 31.28 4.92
N ARG A 287 2.81 32.30 5.40
CA ARG A 287 3.96 32.09 6.30
C ARG A 287 3.57 32.27 7.77
N PRO A 288 4.05 31.41 8.68
CA PRO A 288 4.94 30.25 8.46
C PRO A 288 4.16 28.97 8.15
N ASN A 289 4.64 28.13 7.21
CA ASN A 289 4.24 26.74 7.13
C ASN A 289 5.28 25.89 7.90
N THR A 290 4.83 25.10 8.86
CA THR A 290 5.70 24.32 9.75
C THR A 290 5.87 22.86 9.31
N ALA A 291 5.05 22.36 8.35
CA ALA A 291 5.14 21.01 7.84
C ALA A 291 6.21 20.85 6.75
N VAL A 292 6.44 21.89 5.96
CA VAL A 292 7.36 21.86 4.82
C VAL A 292 8.12 23.19 4.69
N PRO A 293 9.30 23.19 4.03
CA PRO A 293 10.00 24.43 3.70
C PRO A 293 9.15 25.35 2.80
N ASP A 294 9.32 26.64 2.91
CA ASP A 294 8.63 27.67 2.12
C ASP A 294 8.58 27.37 0.62
N SER A 295 9.71 26.94 0.07
CA SER A 295 9.79 26.60 -1.36
C SER A 295 8.96 25.40 -1.79
N ILE A 296 8.61 24.52 -0.85
CA ILE A 296 7.70 23.39 -1.07
C ILE A 296 6.26 23.83 -0.87
N ALA A 297 5.96 24.66 0.13
CA ALA A 297 4.65 25.27 0.31
C ALA A 297 4.23 26.08 -0.92
N ASP A 298 5.16 26.87 -1.50
CA ASP A 298 4.94 27.54 -2.78
C ASP A 298 4.70 26.56 -3.92
N ALA A 299 5.47 25.47 -3.98
CA ALA A 299 5.28 24.46 -4.99
C ALA A 299 3.89 23.80 -4.91
N LEU A 300 3.41 23.46 -3.72
CA LEU A 300 2.07 22.93 -3.50
C LEU A 300 0.99 23.93 -3.94
N HIS A 301 1.13 25.18 -3.58
CA HIS A 301 0.20 26.27 -3.97
C HIS A 301 0.08 26.42 -5.48
N TYR A 302 1.20 26.38 -6.23
CA TYR A 302 1.22 26.63 -7.65
C TYR A 302 1.02 25.36 -8.50
N ALA A 303 1.22 24.16 -7.95
CA ALA A 303 1.05 22.91 -8.67
C ALA A 303 -0.41 22.55 -8.92
N SER A 304 -1.21 22.51 -7.87
CA SER A 304 -2.62 22.09 -7.91
C SER A 304 -3.43 22.81 -6.83
N ASP A 305 -4.76 22.78 -6.95
CA ASP A 305 -5.68 23.19 -5.89
C ASP A 305 -5.91 22.08 -4.86
N HIS A 306 -5.31 20.91 -5.04
CA HIS A 306 -5.27 19.82 -4.08
C HIS A 306 -3.85 19.61 -3.52
N LEU A 307 -3.76 19.13 -2.27
CA LEU A 307 -2.54 18.58 -1.72
C LEU A 307 -2.42 17.10 -2.08
N PRO A 308 -1.21 16.60 -2.36
CA PRO A 308 -1.01 15.17 -2.47
C PRO A 308 -1.18 14.50 -1.10
N VAL A 309 -1.89 13.37 -1.08
CA VAL A 309 -2.06 12.55 0.12
C VAL A 309 -1.31 11.24 -0.06
N TYR A 310 -0.51 10.84 0.91
CA TYR A 310 0.14 9.54 0.87
C TYR A 310 -0.04 8.76 2.18
N SER A 311 0.13 7.45 2.07
CA SER A 311 0.26 6.53 3.21
C SER A 311 1.43 5.59 3.00
N LEU A 312 1.96 5.06 4.11
CA LEU A 312 3.01 4.05 4.10
C LEU A 312 2.41 2.66 4.34
N PHE A 313 2.94 1.70 3.61
CA PHE A 313 2.55 0.29 3.73
C PHE A 313 3.81 -0.57 3.82
N GLU A 314 3.75 -1.61 4.62
CA GLU A 314 4.78 -2.65 4.66
C GLU A 314 4.39 -3.79 3.74
N ILE A 315 5.32 -4.19 2.88
CA ILE A 315 5.23 -5.46 2.16
C ILE A 315 6.25 -6.39 2.82
N LYS A 316 5.75 -7.41 3.49
CA LYS A 316 6.63 -8.46 3.98
C LYS A 316 7.18 -9.21 2.77
N GLN A 317 8.49 -9.20 2.64
CA GLN A 317 9.13 -10.09 1.70
C GLN A 317 8.86 -11.50 2.21
N ASN A 318 8.05 -12.24 1.46
CA ASN A 318 8.07 -13.68 1.64
C ASN A 318 9.47 -14.11 1.23
N VAL A 319 10.24 -14.59 2.17
CA VAL A 319 11.45 -15.34 1.84
C VAL A 319 10.95 -16.55 1.07
N SER A 320 10.79 -16.31 -0.22
CA SER A 320 10.47 -17.21 -1.33
C SER A 320 9.66 -18.47 -1.01
N VAL A 321 8.33 -18.32 -0.83
CA VAL A 321 7.44 -19.43 -1.16
C VAL A 321 7.08 -19.32 -2.64
N LYS A 322 7.71 -20.09 -3.48
CA LYS A 322 7.41 -20.14 -4.91
C LYS A 322 6.36 -21.22 -5.18
N GLN A 323 5.22 -20.85 -5.74
CA GLN A 323 4.33 -21.85 -6.35
C GLN A 323 5.01 -22.44 -7.58
N ILE A 324 5.29 -23.75 -7.58
CA ILE A 324 6.06 -24.44 -8.62
C ILE A 324 5.23 -25.26 -9.58
N GLY A 325 3.89 -25.21 -9.49
CA GLY A 325 3.00 -25.91 -10.40
C GLY A 325 1.56 -25.41 -10.33
N ASN A 326 0.87 -25.47 -11.48
CA ASN A 326 -0.56 -25.12 -11.61
C ASN A 326 -1.49 -26.32 -11.36
N ILE A 327 -0.94 -27.49 -11.02
CA ILE A 327 -1.72 -28.70 -10.73
C ILE A 327 -2.19 -28.60 -9.27
N VAL A 328 -3.49 -28.71 -9.05
CA VAL A 328 -4.07 -28.79 -7.71
C VAL A 328 -3.83 -30.20 -7.17
N PRO A 329 -3.06 -30.35 -6.06
CA PRO A 329 -2.80 -31.65 -5.46
C PRO A 329 -4.08 -32.27 -4.87
N GLY A 330 -4.20 -33.58 -4.91
CA GLY A 330 -5.33 -34.31 -4.29
C GLY A 330 -5.27 -34.32 -2.76
N GLU A 331 -4.08 -34.11 -2.17
CA GLU A 331 -3.83 -34.21 -0.73
C GLU A 331 -2.87 -33.12 -0.26
N PHE A 332 -2.89 -32.83 1.05
CA PHE A 332 -1.82 -32.07 1.71
C PHE A 332 -0.58 -32.96 1.86
N PHE A 333 0.60 -32.41 1.64
CA PHE A 333 1.83 -33.15 1.80
C PHE A 333 3.00 -32.22 2.14
N LEU A 334 3.90 -32.65 3.05
CA LEU A 334 5.17 -32.01 3.33
C LEU A 334 6.30 -32.90 2.81
N TYR A 335 7.10 -32.40 1.85
CA TYR A 335 8.22 -33.13 1.30
C TYR A 335 9.46 -33.01 2.22
N GLN A 336 10.35 -34.01 2.13
CA GLN A 336 11.66 -33.90 2.72
C GLN A 336 12.43 -32.76 2.09
N ASN A 337 13.11 -31.92 2.90
CA ASN A 337 13.95 -30.84 2.39
C ASN A 337 15.11 -31.40 1.56
N TYR A 338 15.48 -30.68 0.50
CA TYR A 338 16.60 -31.07 -0.37
C TYR A 338 17.43 -29.84 -0.74
N PRO A 339 18.80 -29.94 -0.60
CA PRO A 339 19.55 -31.07 -0.05
C PRO A 339 19.30 -31.29 1.46
N ASN A 340 19.56 -32.51 1.95
CA ASN A 340 19.60 -32.85 3.38
C ASN A 340 20.60 -34.01 3.58
N PRO A 341 21.74 -33.82 4.26
CA PRO A 341 22.20 -32.59 4.92
C PRO A 341 22.44 -31.41 4.00
N PHE A 342 22.52 -30.17 4.54
CA PHE A 342 22.70 -28.96 3.74
C PHE A 342 23.65 -27.93 4.38
N ASN A 343 24.20 -27.02 3.53
CA ASN A 343 25.08 -25.91 3.91
C ASN A 343 25.00 -24.78 2.85
N PRO A 344 24.67 -23.54 3.19
CA PRO A 344 23.84 -23.16 4.32
C PRO A 344 22.34 -23.25 3.99
N SER A 345 21.95 -23.52 2.73
CA SER A 345 20.56 -23.43 2.28
C SER A 345 19.98 -24.76 1.81
N THR A 346 18.66 -24.91 1.97
CA THR A 346 17.88 -26.05 1.53
C THR A 346 16.51 -25.60 1.04
N LYS A 347 15.84 -26.45 0.25
CA LYS A 347 14.48 -26.22 -0.24
C LYS A 347 13.50 -27.12 0.47
N ILE A 348 12.43 -26.53 1.00
CA ILE A 348 11.30 -27.24 1.62
C ILE A 348 10.11 -27.12 0.67
N ARG A 349 9.58 -28.26 0.21
CA ARG A 349 8.40 -28.33 -0.65
C ARG A 349 7.19 -28.82 0.13
N PHE A 350 6.02 -28.33 -0.24
CA PHE A 350 4.76 -28.81 0.29
C PHE A 350 3.63 -28.64 -0.71
N ALA A 351 2.55 -29.41 -0.51
CA ALA A 351 1.37 -29.42 -1.37
C ALA A 351 0.11 -29.09 -0.57
N LEU A 352 -0.76 -28.24 -1.13
CA LEU A 352 -2.03 -27.84 -0.57
C LEU A 352 -3.17 -28.23 -1.49
N LYS A 353 -4.08 -29.09 -1.03
CA LYS A 353 -5.24 -29.53 -1.83
C LYS A 353 -6.33 -28.46 -1.98
N ASN A 354 -6.39 -27.52 -1.07
CA ASN A 354 -7.33 -26.38 -1.05
C ASN A 354 -6.64 -25.13 -0.48
N THR A 355 -7.26 -23.98 -0.70
CA THR A 355 -6.81 -22.72 -0.10
C THR A 355 -6.86 -22.82 1.41
N SER A 356 -5.71 -22.63 2.08
CA SER A 356 -5.55 -22.85 3.53
C SER A 356 -4.67 -21.81 4.17
N ARG A 357 -4.89 -21.54 5.47
CA ARG A 357 -3.94 -20.78 6.27
C ARG A 357 -2.76 -21.70 6.62
N VAL A 358 -1.58 -21.36 6.10
CA VAL A 358 -0.38 -22.17 6.21
C VAL A 358 0.58 -21.57 7.23
N LYS A 359 1.09 -22.43 8.11
CA LYS A 359 2.20 -22.07 9.01
C LYS A 359 3.31 -23.11 8.85
N LEU A 360 4.50 -22.66 8.40
CA LEU A 360 5.71 -23.49 8.33
C LEU A 360 6.73 -22.94 9.33
N VAL A 361 7.15 -23.76 10.29
CA VAL A 361 7.98 -23.34 11.42
C VAL A 361 9.17 -24.28 11.58
N VAL A 362 10.34 -23.70 11.86
CA VAL A 362 11.57 -24.43 12.22
C VAL A 362 11.73 -24.47 13.73
N PHE A 363 12.12 -25.65 14.24
CA PHE A 363 12.41 -25.93 15.64
C PHE A 363 13.81 -26.48 15.80
N ASP A 364 14.44 -26.23 16.93
CA ASP A 364 15.69 -26.90 17.32
C ASP A 364 15.44 -28.31 17.86
N ALA A 365 16.52 -29.01 18.22
CA ALA A 365 16.47 -30.39 18.72
C ALA A 365 15.69 -30.56 20.02
N ILE A 366 15.49 -29.51 20.82
CA ILE A 366 14.73 -29.53 22.05
C ILE A 366 13.31 -28.95 21.92
N GLY A 367 12.86 -28.71 20.68
CA GLY A 367 11.50 -28.24 20.35
C GLY A 367 11.26 -26.75 20.53
N ARG A 368 12.29 -25.93 20.72
CA ARG A 368 12.12 -24.47 20.75
C ARG A 368 11.95 -23.96 19.32
N GLN A 369 11.00 -23.06 19.11
CA GLN A 369 10.80 -22.38 17.84
C GLN A 369 12.02 -21.51 17.53
N VAL A 370 12.65 -21.76 16.38
CA VAL A 370 13.82 -21.03 15.86
C VAL A 370 13.34 -19.95 14.90
N GLU A 371 12.47 -20.31 13.93
CA GLU A 371 12.04 -19.41 12.89
C GLU A 371 10.66 -19.79 12.36
N ILE A 372 9.85 -18.78 11.96
CA ILE A 372 8.62 -18.96 11.21
C ILE A 372 8.92 -18.64 9.75
N LEU A 373 8.90 -19.66 8.91
CA LEU A 373 9.20 -19.52 7.48
C LEU A 373 7.98 -19.02 6.69
N ILE A 374 6.77 -19.48 7.07
CA ILE A 374 5.50 -19.13 6.43
C ILE A 374 4.44 -18.96 7.52
N ASN A 375 3.61 -17.93 7.41
CA ASN A 375 2.41 -17.76 8.24
C ASN A 375 1.39 -16.91 7.46
N GLU A 376 0.79 -17.51 6.42
CA GLU A 376 -0.12 -16.81 5.53
C GLU A 376 -1.15 -17.74 4.90
N LYS A 377 -2.16 -17.16 4.23
CA LYS A 377 -3.14 -17.91 3.44
C LYS A 377 -2.58 -18.13 2.04
N LEU A 378 -2.47 -19.40 1.63
CA LEU A 378 -2.01 -19.81 0.30
C LEU A 378 -3.13 -20.52 -0.45
N LEU A 379 -3.19 -20.31 -1.76
CA LEU A 379 -4.11 -21.02 -2.66
C LEU A 379 -3.76 -22.51 -2.72
N ALA A 380 -4.68 -23.35 -3.27
CA ALA A 380 -4.35 -24.72 -3.62
C ALA A 380 -3.18 -24.77 -4.60
N GLY A 381 -2.22 -25.66 -4.40
CA GLY A 381 -1.04 -25.74 -5.27
C GLY A 381 0.16 -26.41 -4.62
N ILE A 382 1.27 -26.49 -5.37
CA ILE A 382 2.56 -27.00 -4.88
C ILE A 382 3.51 -25.83 -4.68
N TYR A 383 4.14 -25.78 -3.52
CA TYR A 383 4.99 -24.68 -3.07
C TYR A 383 6.40 -25.15 -2.74
N GLU A 384 7.38 -24.29 -2.96
CA GLU A 384 8.78 -24.47 -2.55
C GLU A 384 9.24 -23.24 -1.78
N HIS A 385 9.83 -23.45 -0.60
CA HIS A 385 10.46 -22.42 0.23
C HIS A 385 11.95 -22.69 0.33
N THR A 386 12.79 -21.68 0.09
CA THR A 386 14.22 -21.77 0.33
C THR A 386 14.52 -21.32 1.75
N PHE A 387 15.06 -22.22 2.57
CA PHE A 387 15.48 -21.93 3.94
C PHE A 387 16.99 -21.72 3.97
N ASP A 388 17.45 -20.60 4.55
CA ASP A 388 18.86 -20.27 4.76
C ASP A 388 19.18 -20.35 6.27
N ALA A 389 20.11 -21.23 6.59
CA ALA A 389 20.54 -21.48 7.95
C ALA A 389 21.90 -20.83 8.29
N LEU A 390 22.31 -19.76 7.59
CA LEU A 390 23.58 -19.06 7.81
C LEU A 390 23.83 -18.73 9.28
N ASN A 391 22.80 -18.36 10.02
CA ASN A 391 22.87 -17.93 11.41
C ASN A 391 22.63 -19.08 12.42
N LEU A 392 22.42 -20.33 11.96
CA LEU A 392 22.19 -21.47 12.82
C LEU A 392 23.43 -22.33 12.95
N SER A 393 23.62 -22.97 14.08
CA SER A 393 24.72 -23.92 14.31
C SER A 393 24.49 -25.23 13.57
N SER A 394 25.57 -25.96 13.24
CA SER A 394 25.47 -27.35 12.77
C SER A 394 24.68 -28.19 13.79
N GLY A 395 23.77 -29.03 13.30
CA GLY A 395 22.93 -29.84 14.17
C GLY A 395 21.62 -30.29 13.55
N ILE A 396 20.82 -31.00 14.36
CA ILE A 396 19.50 -31.48 13.99
C ILE A 396 18.47 -30.40 14.26
N TYR A 397 17.62 -30.15 13.28
CA TYR A 397 16.46 -29.27 13.36
C TYR A 397 15.23 -30.00 12.80
N PHE A 398 14.05 -29.47 13.15
CA PHE A 398 12.79 -29.97 12.67
C PHE A 398 12.01 -28.81 11.99
N TYR A 399 11.23 -29.12 10.96
CA TYR A 399 10.28 -28.17 10.39
C TYR A 399 8.89 -28.79 10.36
N LYS A 400 7.90 -27.99 10.74
CA LYS A 400 6.49 -28.39 10.87
C LYS A 400 5.64 -27.53 9.94
N LEU A 401 4.84 -28.20 9.10
CA LEU A 401 3.78 -27.59 8.31
C LEU A 401 2.46 -27.79 9.03
N SER A 402 1.71 -26.70 9.21
CA SER A 402 0.31 -26.70 9.66
C SER A 402 -0.55 -26.02 8.62
N ALA A 403 -1.61 -26.69 8.14
CA ALA A 403 -2.56 -26.16 7.16
C ALA A 403 -3.94 -26.71 7.47
N ASP A 404 -4.85 -25.87 7.93
CA ASP A 404 -6.17 -26.27 8.45
C ASP A 404 -6.03 -27.37 9.52
N THR A 405 -6.55 -28.57 9.25
CA THR A 405 -6.42 -29.76 10.12
C THR A 405 -5.15 -30.58 9.88
N PHE A 406 -4.40 -30.27 8.80
CA PHE A 406 -3.18 -31.00 8.47
C PHE A 406 -1.99 -30.50 9.29
N ASN A 407 -1.22 -31.46 9.86
CA ASN A 407 0.02 -31.18 10.56
C ASN A 407 1.04 -32.29 10.24
N GLU A 408 2.20 -31.89 9.74
CA GLU A 408 3.31 -32.82 9.49
C GLU A 408 4.63 -32.19 9.90
N THR A 409 5.54 -33.02 10.43
CA THR A 409 6.88 -32.58 10.89
C THR A 409 7.95 -33.47 10.25
N LYS A 410 9.03 -32.85 9.76
CA LYS A 410 10.18 -33.54 9.20
C LYS A 410 11.48 -33.06 9.84
N LYS A 411 12.49 -33.92 9.77
CA LYS A 411 13.83 -33.66 10.31
C LYS A 411 14.75 -33.15 9.21
N MET A 412 15.64 -32.18 9.52
CA MET A 412 16.71 -31.72 8.67
C MET A 412 18.03 -31.63 9.44
N LEU A 413 19.16 -31.74 8.71
CA LEU A 413 20.51 -31.71 9.26
C LEU A 413 21.32 -30.58 8.62
N ILE A 414 21.78 -29.65 9.46
CA ILE A 414 22.70 -28.57 9.05
C ILE A 414 24.15 -29.02 9.30
N ILE A 415 24.99 -28.87 8.29
CA ILE A 415 26.42 -29.12 8.36
C ILE A 415 27.15 -27.86 7.87
N LYS A 416 27.94 -27.25 8.72
CA LYS A 416 28.81 -26.12 8.37
C LYS A 416 30.25 -26.58 8.26
#